data_49626c30384fb106793264a18bf7b126
#
_entry.id   49626c30384fb106793264a18bf7b126
#
_cell.length_a   1.000
_cell.length_b   1.000
_cell.length_c   1.000
_cell.angle_alpha   90.00
_cell.angle_beta   90.00
_cell.angle_gamma   90.00
#
_symmetry.space_group_name_H-M   'P 1'
#
loop_
_entity.id
_entity.type
_entity.pdbx_description
1 polymer ?
#
loop_
_entity_poly.entity_id
_entity_poly.type
_entity_poly.pdbx_seq_one_letter_code
_entity_poly.pdbx_strand_id
1 'polypeptide(L)'
;AGQGYLISQFLSPYTNHRKDEYGGSLENRMRFMDMVMEEVMKAAGSDMAVFVKMNMRDGFKGGMEIDESIQVAKRLLELGAHGLVLSGGFVSKAPMYVMRGAMPIRSMSYYMNCWWLKYGVRMFGKWMIPSVPFKEAYFLEDALKFRAALPDAPLIYVGGLVSRQKICLLYTSDAA
;
A
#
# COMPACT_ATOMS: atom_id res chain seq x y z
N ALA A 1 -1.47 -7.13 -3.03
CA ALA A 1 -2.52 -6.17 -3.44
C ALA A 1 -2.15 -4.71 -3.14
N GLY A 2 -0.89 -4.32 -3.13
CA GLY A 2 -0.46 -2.96 -2.77
C GLY A 2 0.44 -2.29 -3.80
N GLN A 3 0.80 -1.01 -3.54
CA GLN A 3 1.85 -0.22 -4.19
C GLN A 3 1.69 0.00 -5.72
N GLY A 4 0.48 -0.16 -6.30
CA GLY A 4 0.23 0.08 -7.72
C GLY A 4 0.46 -1.12 -8.64
N TYR A 5 0.61 -2.34 -8.09
CA TYR A 5 0.63 -3.56 -8.88
C TYR A 5 -0.78 -3.98 -9.31
N LEU A 6 -0.91 -5.05 -10.11
CA LEU A 6 -2.13 -5.41 -10.84
C LEU A 6 -3.42 -5.34 -10.00
N ILE A 7 -3.50 -6.03 -8.85
CA ILE A 7 -4.71 -5.99 -8.00
C ILE A 7 -4.98 -4.57 -7.49
N SER A 8 -3.94 -3.85 -7.09
CA SER A 8 -4.04 -2.45 -6.65
C SER A 8 -4.57 -1.52 -7.76
N GLN A 9 -4.26 -1.82 -9.03
CA GLN A 9 -4.77 -1.06 -10.17
C GLN A 9 -6.26 -1.29 -10.42
N PHE A 10 -6.78 -2.48 -10.10
CA PHE A 10 -8.22 -2.73 -10.13
C PHE A 10 -8.95 -2.04 -8.97
N LEU A 11 -8.35 -2.02 -7.78
CA LEU A 11 -8.94 -1.43 -6.58
C LEU A 11 -8.97 0.11 -6.62
N SER A 12 -7.91 0.74 -7.15
CA SER A 12 -7.79 2.19 -7.17
C SER A 12 -8.73 2.84 -8.19
N PRO A 13 -9.57 3.82 -7.78
CA PRO A 13 -10.43 4.55 -8.71
C PRO A 13 -9.63 5.40 -9.71
N TYR A 14 -8.37 5.72 -9.39
CA TYR A 14 -7.49 6.47 -10.27
C TYR A 14 -7.05 5.69 -11.50
N THR A 15 -6.84 4.39 -11.38
CA THR A 15 -6.38 3.52 -12.49
C THR A 15 -7.50 2.73 -13.12
N ASN A 16 -8.54 2.40 -12.34
CA ASN A 16 -9.66 1.61 -12.82
C ASN A 16 -10.78 2.51 -13.37
N HIS A 17 -10.74 2.78 -14.67
CA HIS A 17 -11.76 3.53 -15.40
C HIS A 17 -12.75 2.63 -16.14
N ARG A 18 -12.81 1.33 -15.81
CA ARG A 18 -13.72 0.37 -16.44
C ARG A 18 -15.18 0.71 -16.13
N LYS A 19 -16.06 0.38 -17.07
CA LYS A 19 -17.51 0.57 -16.97
C LYS A 19 -18.28 -0.75 -16.94
N ASP A 20 -17.57 -1.85 -16.87
CA ASP A 20 -18.11 -3.20 -16.74
C ASP A 20 -18.18 -3.63 -15.26
N GLU A 21 -18.45 -4.91 -15.03
CA GLU A 21 -18.56 -5.52 -13.71
C GLU A 21 -17.29 -5.49 -12.85
N TYR A 22 -16.15 -5.04 -13.39
CA TYR A 22 -14.88 -4.89 -12.68
C TYR A 22 -14.52 -3.43 -12.39
N GLY A 23 -15.41 -2.47 -12.65
CA GLY A 23 -15.15 -1.04 -12.48
C GLY A 23 -16.32 -0.26 -11.91
N GLY A 24 -16.09 1.02 -11.63
CA GLY A 24 -17.07 1.92 -11.03
C GLY A 24 -17.14 1.77 -9.50
N SER A 25 -18.14 1.08 -8.96
CA SER A 25 -18.31 0.92 -7.50
C SER A 25 -17.14 0.17 -6.86
N LEU A 26 -16.94 0.36 -5.55
CA LEU A 26 -15.91 -0.37 -4.81
C LEU A 26 -16.12 -1.88 -4.89
N GLU A 27 -17.35 -2.33 -4.79
CA GLU A 27 -17.71 -3.74 -4.93
C GLU A 27 -17.23 -4.34 -6.26
N ASN A 28 -17.50 -3.65 -7.37
CA ASN A 28 -17.03 -4.08 -8.68
C ASN A 28 -15.49 -4.08 -8.78
N ARG A 29 -14.85 -3.05 -8.22
CA ARG A 29 -13.38 -2.97 -8.21
C ARG A 29 -12.73 -4.08 -7.36
N MET A 30 -13.42 -4.63 -6.37
CA MET A 30 -12.97 -5.75 -5.55
C MET A 30 -13.11 -7.12 -6.26
N ARG A 31 -13.99 -7.30 -7.25
CA ARG A 31 -14.24 -8.60 -7.90
C ARG A 31 -12.97 -9.33 -8.35
N PHE A 32 -12.05 -8.63 -8.99
CA PHE A 32 -10.79 -9.26 -9.41
C PHE A 32 -9.94 -9.72 -8.22
N MET A 33 -9.93 -8.96 -7.15
CA MET A 33 -9.26 -9.36 -5.91
C MET A 33 -9.92 -10.59 -5.28
N ASP A 34 -11.25 -10.64 -5.25
CA ASP A 34 -12.01 -11.77 -4.74
C ASP A 34 -11.66 -13.06 -5.47
N MET A 35 -11.68 -13.04 -6.81
CA MET A 35 -11.30 -14.19 -7.64
C MET A 35 -9.88 -14.68 -7.35
N VAL A 36 -8.93 -13.75 -7.21
CA VAL A 36 -7.54 -14.10 -6.91
C VAL A 36 -7.42 -14.70 -5.51
N MET A 37 -8.12 -14.13 -4.51
CA MET A 37 -8.08 -14.65 -3.14
C MET A 37 -8.70 -16.04 -3.03
N GLU A 38 -9.82 -16.30 -3.68
CA GLU A 38 -10.45 -17.62 -3.71
C GLU A 38 -9.49 -18.69 -4.25
N GLU A 39 -8.79 -18.41 -5.35
CA GLU A 39 -7.83 -19.36 -5.91
C GLU A 39 -6.56 -19.50 -5.03
N VAL A 40 -6.09 -18.42 -4.42
CA VAL A 40 -4.97 -18.48 -3.46
C VAL A 40 -5.35 -19.31 -2.24
N MET A 41 -6.53 -19.12 -1.67
CA MET A 41 -6.99 -19.89 -0.49
C MET A 41 -7.18 -21.36 -0.82
N LYS A 42 -7.72 -21.69 -2.00
CA LYS A 42 -7.78 -23.08 -2.48
C LYS A 42 -6.39 -23.72 -2.55
N ALA A 43 -5.43 -23.02 -3.14
CA ALA A 43 -4.06 -23.52 -3.31
C ALA A 43 -3.30 -23.65 -1.98
N ALA A 44 -3.55 -22.73 -1.03
CA ALA A 44 -2.93 -22.75 0.29
C ALA A 44 -3.44 -23.90 1.18
N GLY A 45 -4.70 -24.27 1.03
CA GLY A 45 -5.33 -25.29 1.86
C GLY A 45 -5.32 -24.92 3.36
N SER A 46 -5.19 -25.93 4.22
CA SER A 46 -5.09 -25.76 5.68
C SER A 46 -3.65 -25.58 6.19
N ASP A 47 -2.66 -25.82 5.35
CA ASP A 47 -1.28 -25.99 5.78
C ASP A 47 -0.46 -24.69 5.73
N MET A 48 -0.97 -23.66 5.08
CA MET A 48 -0.26 -22.39 4.89
C MET A 48 -1.06 -21.18 5.38
N ALA A 49 -0.41 -20.31 6.14
CA ALA A 49 -0.98 -19.01 6.49
C ALA A 49 -0.84 -18.03 5.32
N VAL A 50 -1.93 -17.37 4.95
CA VAL A 50 -1.98 -16.38 3.87
C VAL A 50 -2.04 -14.98 4.46
N PHE A 51 -1.00 -14.17 4.23
CA PHE A 51 -0.95 -12.76 4.59
C PHE A 51 -1.04 -11.89 3.35
N VAL A 52 -1.90 -10.87 3.39
CA VAL A 52 -2.11 -9.98 2.26
C VAL A 52 -1.51 -8.59 2.52
N LYS A 53 -0.52 -8.20 1.72
CA LYS A 53 0.01 -6.84 1.76
C LYS A 53 -0.91 -5.92 0.96
N MET A 54 -1.42 -4.86 1.60
CA MET A 54 -2.36 -3.93 1.01
C MET A 54 -1.98 -2.47 1.27
N ASN A 55 -2.54 -1.55 0.47
CA ASN A 55 -2.45 -0.13 0.73
C ASN A 55 -3.53 0.31 1.71
N MET A 56 -3.15 1.11 2.69
CA MET A 56 -4.10 1.86 3.52
C MET A 56 -4.64 3.09 2.76
N ARG A 57 -3.82 3.68 1.88
CA ARG A 57 -4.21 4.69 0.88
C ARG A 57 -3.18 4.75 -0.25
N ASP A 58 -3.60 5.27 -1.39
CA ASP A 58 -2.71 5.42 -2.53
C ASP A 58 -1.76 6.62 -2.39
N GLY A 59 -2.09 7.59 -1.54
CA GLY A 59 -1.21 8.70 -1.20
C GLY A 59 -1.21 9.88 -2.19
N PHE A 60 -2.25 9.98 -3.03
CA PHE A 60 -2.47 11.10 -3.95
C PHE A 60 -3.96 11.30 -4.25
N LYS A 61 -4.30 12.50 -4.72
CA LYS A 61 -5.70 12.87 -5.00
C LYS A 61 -6.32 11.98 -6.10
N GLY A 62 -7.49 11.44 -5.81
CA GLY A 62 -8.24 10.57 -6.72
C GLY A 62 -7.83 9.09 -6.64
N GLY A 63 -6.88 8.72 -5.79
CA GLY A 63 -6.59 7.35 -5.43
C GLY A 63 -7.54 6.80 -4.38
N MET A 64 -7.33 5.54 -4.00
CA MET A 64 -8.09 4.89 -2.93
C MET A 64 -7.76 5.50 -1.57
N GLU A 65 -8.78 5.84 -0.81
CA GLU A 65 -8.69 6.42 0.53
C GLU A 65 -8.98 5.38 1.62
N ILE A 66 -8.75 5.78 2.87
CA ILE A 66 -8.74 4.86 4.01
C ILE A 66 -10.07 4.14 4.24
N ASP A 67 -11.19 4.83 4.01
CA ASP A 67 -12.53 4.27 4.26
C ASP A 67 -12.85 3.12 3.28
N GLU A 68 -12.46 3.27 2.01
CA GLU A 68 -12.55 2.22 1.01
C GLU A 68 -11.57 1.06 1.32
N SER A 69 -10.34 1.39 1.72
CA SER A 69 -9.34 0.35 2.01
C SER A 69 -9.66 -0.47 3.26
N ILE A 70 -10.35 0.09 4.24
CA ILE A 70 -10.89 -0.68 5.38
C ILE A 70 -11.97 -1.68 4.91
N GLN A 71 -12.81 -1.30 3.95
CA GLN A 71 -13.79 -2.24 3.37
C GLN A 71 -13.09 -3.37 2.60
N VAL A 72 -12.06 -3.03 1.83
CA VAL A 72 -11.20 -4.03 1.17
C VAL A 72 -10.54 -4.97 2.19
N ALA A 73 -10.05 -4.44 3.31
CA ALA A 73 -9.47 -5.23 4.39
C ALA A 73 -10.46 -6.22 5.01
N LYS A 74 -11.68 -5.76 5.30
CA LYS A 74 -12.76 -6.62 5.80
C LYS A 74 -13.05 -7.75 4.82
N ARG A 75 -13.18 -7.42 3.54
CA ARG A 75 -13.43 -8.41 2.50
C ARG A 75 -12.32 -9.45 2.38
N LEU A 76 -11.05 -9.05 2.48
CA LEU A 76 -9.92 -9.98 2.47
C LEU A 76 -9.95 -10.96 3.64
N LEU A 77 -10.32 -10.49 4.84
CA LEU A 77 -10.47 -11.35 6.02
C LEU A 77 -11.66 -12.32 5.88
N GLU A 78 -12.80 -11.85 5.34
CA GLU A 78 -13.96 -12.71 5.04
C GLU A 78 -13.60 -13.81 4.03
N LEU A 79 -12.72 -13.55 3.07
CA LEU A 79 -12.22 -14.52 2.11
C LEU A 79 -11.16 -15.47 2.69
N GLY A 80 -10.83 -15.34 3.97
CA GLY A 80 -9.95 -16.25 4.69
C GLY A 80 -8.50 -15.80 4.83
N ALA A 81 -8.16 -14.54 4.52
CA ALA A 81 -6.81 -14.04 4.80
C ALA A 81 -6.53 -14.14 6.31
N HIS A 82 -5.39 -14.71 6.66
CA HIS A 82 -4.96 -14.93 8.05
C HIS A 82 -4.41 -13.65 8.71
N GLY A 83 -4.08 -12.63 7.94
CA GLY A 83 -3.66 -11.34 8.42
C GLY A 83 -3.31 -10.37 7.31
N LEU A 84 -3.14 -9.11 7.68
CA LEU A 84 -2.92 -8.01 6.75
C LEU A 84 -1.59 -7.31 7.01
N VAL A 85 -0.82 -7.08 5.96
CA VAL A 85 0.41 -6.28 6.00
C VAL A 85 0.06 -4.87 5.52
N LEU A 86 -0.02 -3.93 6.45
CA LEU A 86 -0.42 -2.56 6.21
C LEU A 86 0.73 -1.76 5.59
N SER A 87 0.51 -1.24 4.39
CA SER A 87 1.44 -0.41 3.64
C SER A 87 0.67 0.74 3.00
N GLY A 88 1.30 1.52 2.15
CA GLY A 88 0.61 2.60 1.44
C GLY A 88 1.38 3.08 0.23
N GLY A 89 0.72 3.91 -0.56
CA GLY A 89 1.29 4.55 -1.72
C GLY A 89 1.22 3.73 -3.00
N PHE A 90 1.47 4.44 -4.09
CA PHE A 90 1.43 3.95 -5.46
C PHE A 90 2.75 4.31 -6.12
N VAL A 91 3.63 3.32 -6.32
CA VAL A 91 5.04 3.56 -6.67
C VAL A 91 5.21 4.38 -7.95
N SER A 92 4.38 4.15 -8.96
CA SER A 92 4.46 4.88 -10.22
C SER A 92 3.99 6.34 -10.15
N LYS A 93 3.12 6.68 -9.18
CA LYS A 93 2.51 8.02 -9.05
C LYS A 93 3.04 8.81 -7.86
N ALA A 94 3.24 8.15 -6.73
CA ALA A 94 3.66 8.76 -5.48
C ALA A 94 4.79 7.95 -4.79
N PRO A 95 5.96 7.78 -5.43
CA PRO A 95 7.04 6.94 -4.88
C PRO A 95 7.52 7.45 -3.51
N MET A 96 7.55 8.77 -3.31
CA MET A 96 8.02 9.36 -2.05
C MET A 96 7.02 9.26 -0.91
N TYR A 97 5.77 8.88 -1.18
CA TYR A 97 4.80 8.56 -0.13
C TYR A 97 5.21 7.31 0.66
N VAL A 98 5.79 6.33 -0.03
CA VAL A 98 6.28 5.08 0.57
C VAL A 98 7.71 5.21 1.08
N MET A 99 8.60 5.78 0.24
CA MET A 99 10.04 5.74 0.50
C MET A 99 10.50 6.80 1.49
N ARG A 100 9.80 7.92 1.59
CA ARG A 100 10.17 9.07 2.43
C ARG A 100 11.60 9.61 2.16
N GLY A 101 11.89 10.82 2.58
CA GLY A 101 13.19 11.44 2.35
C GLY A 101 13.35 12.03 0.95
N ALA A 102 14.57 12.13 0.48
CA ALA A 102 14.91 12.63 -0.85
C ALA A 102 15.10 11.47 -1.84
N MET A 103 14.59 11.66 -3.06
CA MET A 103 14.78 10.67 -4.13
C MET A 103 16.28 10.46 -4.41
N PRO A 104 16.77 9.21 -4.50
CA PRO A 104 18.16 8.91 -4.81
C PRO A 104 18.45 9.09 -6.31
N ILE A 105 18.37 10.33 -6.81
CA ILE A 105 18.45 10.70 -8.21
C ILE A 105 19.75 10.20 -8.86
N ARG A 106 20.86 10.23 -8.13
CA ARG A 106 22.16 9.76 -8.67
C ARG A 106 22.12 8.26 -8.98
N SER A 107 21.61 7.45 -8.04
CA SER A 107 21.51 6.00 -8.24
C SER A 107 20.51 5.63 -9.33
N MET A 108 19.35 6.27 -9.37
CA MET A 108 18.36 6.05 -10.42
C MET A 108 18.90 6.43 -11.80
N SER A 109 19.55 7.60 -11.91
CA SER A 109 20.10 8.05 -13.18
C SER A 109 21.27 7.18 -13.67
N TYR A 110 21.94 6.44 -12.80
CA TYR A 110 23.04 5.55 -13.19
C TYR A 110 22.57 4.45 -14.15
N TYR A 111 21.40 3.87 -13.90
CA TYR A 111 20.82 2.78 -14.71
C TYR A 111 20.07 3.26 -15.95
N MET A 112 20.02 4.57 -16.22
CA MET A 112 19.39 5.09 -17.43
C MET A 112 20.33 4.95 -18.64
N ASN A 113 19.87 4.25 -19.67
CA ASN A 113 20.65 4.04 -20.91
C ASN A 113 20.69 5.28 -21.79
N CYS A 114 19.69 6.17 -21.67
CA CYS A 114 19.59 7.37 -22.47
C CYS A 114 20.35 8.55 -21.83
N TRP A 115 21.43 9.01 -22.42
CA TRP A 115 22.33 10.03 -21.88
C TRP A 115 21.64 11.38 -21.61
N TRP A 116 20.81 11.87 -22.54
CA TRP A 116 20.09 13.15 -22.37
C TRP A 116 19.04 13.08 -21.26
N LEU A 117 18.34 11.97 -21.14
CA LEU A 117 17.40 11.73 -20.04
C LEU A 117 18.14 11.68 -18.69
N LYS A 118 19.29 11.01 -18.66
CA LYS A 118 20.18 10.94 -17.48
C LYS A 118 20.60 12.32 -16.98
N TYR A 119 21.04 13.20 -17.90
CA TYR A 119 21.42 14.56 -17.55
C TYR A 119 20.20 15.41 -17.15
N GLY A 120 19.08 15.29 -17.84
CA GLY A 120 17.82 15.95 -17.49
C GLY A 120 17.34 15.60 -16.09
N VAL A 121 17.33 14.31 -15.74
CA VAL A 121 16.96 13.84 -14.40
C VAL A 121 17.94 14.32 -13.33
N ARG A 122 19.24 14.38 -13.61
CA ARG A 122 20.24 14.92 -12.67
C ARG A 122 20.07 16.41 -12.39
N MET A 123 19.73 17.19 -13.42
CA MET A 123 19.54 18.64 -13.31
C MET A 123 18.21 19.01 -12.66
N PHE A 124 17.13 18.40 -13.12
CA PHE A 124 15.76 18.80 -12.75
C PHE A 124 15.05 17.83 -11.80
N GLY A 125 15.60 16.64 -11.55
CA GLY A 125 14.91 15.58 -10.79
C GLY A 125 14.57 15.98 -9.36
N LYS A 126 15.37 16.80 -8.67
CA LYS A 126 15.05 17.31 -7.33
C LYS A 126 13.85 18.26 -7.33
N TRP A 127 13.62 18.96 -8.43
CA TRP A 127 12.49 19.88 -8.57
C TRP A 127 11.23 19.16 -9.04
N MET A 128 11.38 18.14 -9.90
CA MET A 128 10.26 17.35 -10.41
C MET A 128 9.68 16.38 -9.37
N ILE A 129 10.53 15.85 -8.47
CA ILE A 129 10.11 14.85 -7.48
C ILE A 129 10.33 15.45 -6.09
N PRO A 130 9.25 15.96 -5.46
CA PRO A 130 9.36 16.58 -4.14
C PRO A 130 9.82 15.56 -3.09
N SER A 131 10.73 15.98 -2.22
CA SER A 131 11.11 15.18 -1.06
C SER A 131 9.99 15.21 -0.02
N VAL A 132 9.72 14.08 0.58
CA VAL A 132 8.81 13.99 1.74
C VAL A 132 9.65 13.72 2.98
N PRO A 133 9.66 14.61 4.01
CA PRO A 133 10.47 14.43 5.20
C PRO A 133 10.21 13.07 5.87
N PHE A 134 11.27 12.43 6.30
CA PHE A 134 11.14 11.21 7.10
C PHE A 134 10.60 11.58 8.49
N LYS A 135 9.51 10.94 8.89
CA LYS A 135 8.96 10.94 10.23
C LYS A 135 8.85 9.50 10.66
N GLU A 136 9.37 9.14 11.81
CA GLU A 136 9.27 7.76 12.28
C GLU A 136 7.81 7.34 12.45
N ALA A 137 7.50 6.09 12.09
CA ALA A 137 6.16 5.52 12.13
C ALA A 137 5.13 6.34 11.31
N TYR A 138 5.48 6.78 10.11
CA TYR A 138 4.68 7.69 9.29
C TYR A 138 3.31 7.16 8.83
N PHE A 139 3.04 5.89 8.98
CA PHE A 139 1.74 5.27 8.72
C PHE A 139 0.94 4.95 9.99
N LEU A 140 1.43 5.34 11.18
CA LEU A 140 0.82 4.95 12.44
C LEU A 140 -0.64 5.41 12.57
N GLU A 141 -0.94 6.67 12.20
CA GLU A 141 -2.31 7.20 12.28
C GLU A 141 -3.30 6.38 11.45
N ASP A 142 -2.89 5.98 10.23
CA ASP A 142 -3.72 5.16 9.37
C ASP A 142 -3.82 3.73 9.91
N ALA A 143 -2.73 3.17 10.42
CA ALA A 143 -2.73 1.84 11.03
C ALA A 143 -3.66 1.75 12.27
N LEU A 144 -3.69 2.79 13.10
CA LEU A 144 -4.60 2.87 14.25
C LEU A 144 -6.07 2.89 13.83
N LYS A 145 -6.41 3.52 12.68
CA LYS A 145 -7.77 3.45 12.14
C LYS A 145 -8.14 2.04 11.68
N PHE A 146 -7.17 1.32 11.08
CA PHE A 146 -7.36 -0.10 10.76
C PHE A 146 -7.55 -0.95 12.01
N ARG A 147 -6.74 -0.75 13.06
CA ARG A 147 -6.90 -1.45 14.33
C ARG A 147 -8.28 -1.20 14.95
N ALA A 148 -8.73 0.05 14.98
CA ALA A 148 -10.07 0.40 15.48
C ALA A 148 -11.21 -0.25 14.68
N ALA A 149 -11.04 -0.39 13.36
CA ALA A 149 -12.04 -1.01 12.49
C ALA A 149 -11.98 -2.55 12.46
N LEU A 150 -10.85 -3.15 12.85
CA LEU A 150 -10.53 -4.57 12.79
C LEU A 150 -9.80 -5.02 14.07
N PRO A 151 -10.48 -4.98 15.23
CA PRO A 151 -9.83 -5.19 16.53
C PRO A 151 -9.20 -6.58 16.69
N ASP A 152 -9.78 -7.60 16.07
CA ASP A 152 -9.35 -9.00 16.22
C ASP A 152 -8.42 -9.47 15.10
N ALA A 153 -8.18 -8.64 14.06
CA ALA A 153 -7.39 -9.05 12.92
C ALA A 153 -5.89 -8.97 13.20
N PRO A 154 -5.08 -9.98 12.82
CA PRO A 154 -3.63 -9.87 12.82
C PRO A 154 -3.15 -8.82 11.82
N LEU A 155 -2.62 -7.71 12.32
CA LEU A 155 -2.11 -6.60 11.52
C LEU A 155 -0.60 -6.51 11.64
N ILE A 156 0.08 -6.47 10.51
CA ILE A 156 1.52 -6.27 10.43
C ILE A 156 1.79 -4.86 9.92
N TYR A 157 2.42 -4.05 10.73
CA TYR A 157 2.76 -2.68 10.40
C TYR A 157 4.06 -2.59 9.59
N VAL A 158 4.04 -1.86 8.48
CA VAL A 158 5.23 -1.55 7.67
C VAL A 158 5.28 -0.04 7.43
N GLY A 159 6.27 0.66 7.98
CA GLY A 159 6.38 2.11 7.75
C GLY A 159 7.34 2.84 8.69
N GLY A 160 8.65 2.73 8.44
CA GLY A 160 9.66 3.59 9.03
C GLY A 160 9.83 3.46 10.55
N LEU A 161 9.77 2.25 11.09
CA LEU A 161 10.11 1.97 12.47
C LEU A 161 11.63 1.86 12.62
N VAL A 162 12.21 2.66 13.49
CA VAL A 162 13.66 2.72 13.72
C VAL A 162 13.98 2.60 15.20
N SER A 163 13.23 3.26 16.08
CA SER A 163 13.50 3.28 17.51
C SER A 163 12.79 2.15 18.25
N ARG A 164 13.49 1.60 19.26
CA ARG A 164 12.91 0.60 20.17
C ARG A 164 11.64 1.10 20.85
N GLN A 165 11.60 2.39 21.21
CA GLN A 165 10.45 2.99 21.87
C GLN A 165 9.19 2.93 21.01
N LYS A 166 9.30 3.24 19.70
CA LYS A 166 8.17 3.18 18.77
C LYS A 166 7.72 1.74 18.49
N ILE A 167 8.67 0.81 18.43
CA ILE A 167 8.37 -0.61 18.29
C ILE A 167 7.59 -1.11 19.52
N CYS A 168 8.06 -0.80 20.73
CA CYS A 168 7.36 -1.18 21.98
C CYS A 168 5.96 -0.54 22.04
N LEU A 169 5.82 0.74 21.66
CA LEU A 169 4.51 1.41 21.65
C LEU A 169 3.49 0.69 20.77
N LEU A 170 3.91 0.20 19.60
CA LEU A 170 3.03 -0.56 18.71
C LEU A 170 2.59 -1.89 19.32
N TYR A 171 3.49 -2.60 19.99
CA TYR A 171 3.14 -3.84 20.69
C TYR A 171 2.21 -3.62 21.88
N THR A 172 2.38 -2.52 22.62
CA THR A 172 1.56 -2.23 23.79
C THR A 172 0.22 -1.59 23.44
N SER A 173 0.09 -0.93 22.31
CA SER A 173 -1.21 -0.42 21.84
C SER A 173 -2.16 -1.53 21.37
N ASP A 174 -1.65 -2.73 21.11
CA ASP A 174 -2.44 -3.92 20.83
C ASP A 174 -2.93 -4.65 22.12
N ALA A 175 -2.40 -4.28 23.27
CA ALA A 175 -2.70 -4.91 24.58
C ALA A 175 -3.63 -4.04 25.45
N ALA A 176 -4.08 -2.90 24.98
CA ALA A 176 -5.04 -2.01 25.63
C ALA A 176 -6.32 -1.94 24.83
#